data_e903b3fa07e0ece5af8336455d1324cd
#
_entry.id   e903b3fa07e0ece5af8336455d1324cd
#
_cell.length_a   1.000
_cell.length_b   1.000
_cell.length_c   1.000
_cell.angle_alpha   90.00
_cell.angle_beta   90.00
_cell.angle_gamma   90.00
#
_symmetry.space_group_name_H-M   'P 1'
#
loop_
_entity.id
_entity.type
_entity.pdbx_description
1 polymer ?
#
loop_
_entity_poly.entity_id
_entity_poly.type
_entity_poly.pdbx_seq_one_letter_code
_entity_poly.pdbx_strand_id
1 'polypeptide(L)'
;MTLSADLYFSFRSPYSALAVGRYCAMAEAWDVDIALKPVYPLAIRQPDFFERSHPNWLGYTMRDVFRVAQFHGIPFGPPRPDPIVQDFSTRKIAGDQPYIRRITRLGQAAARAGEGLAFAHEAAILIWGGAENWHEGDHLAGAASRAGLDLGALDAEALAQAEALDAEIAANQAALEAAGHWGVPTLICDNEPFFGQDRIEMALWRMQQKGLTKRLTPPTSSAAD
;
A
#
# COMPACT_ATOMS: atom_id res chain seq x y z
N MET A 1 -6.42 23.23 -10.78
CA MET A 1 -5.36 23.19 -9.75
C MET A 1 -5.28 21.75 -9.29
N THR A 2 -4.14 21.09 -9.46
CA THR A 2 -3.96 19.70 -9.04
C THR A 2 -3.97 19.64 -7.51
N LEU A 3 -4.81 18.78 -6.94
CA LEU A 3 -4.80 18.51 -5.50
C LEU A 3 -3.70 17.51 -5.17
N SER A 4 -3.19 17.53 -3.94
CA SER A 4 -2.26 16.53 -3.43
C SER A 4 -2.87 15.78 -2.25
N ALA A 5 -2.58 14.50 -2.17
CA ALA A 5 -2.99 13.64 -1.08
C ALA A 5 -1.89 12.63 -0.74
N ASP A 6 -1.78 12.25 0.53
CA ASP A 6 -0.85 11.22 1.00
C ASP A 6 -1.61 9.92 1.27
N LEU A 7 -1.19 8.83 0.65
CA LEU A 7 -1.73 7.49 0.92
C LEU A 7 -0.80 6.71 1.83
N TYR A 8 -1.18 6.56 3.08
CA TYR A 8 -0.48 5.71 4.05
C TYR A 8 -0.85 4.24 3.80
N PHE A 9 0.18 3.43 3.59
CA PHE A 9 0.05 2.09 3.06
C PHE A 9 0.97 1.09 3.76
N SER A 10 0.53 -0.16 3.91
CA SER A 10 1.39 -1.26 4.34
C SER A 10 1.21 -2.47 3.43
N PHE A 11 2.33 -3.04 2.97
CA PHE A 11 2.35 -4.23 2.10
C PHE A 11 1.76 -5.49 2.78
N ARG A 12 1.65 -5.51 4.12
CA ARG A 12 1.01 -6.60 4.87
C ARG A 12 -0.47 -6.33 5.17
N SER A 13 -1.01 -5.19 4.81
CA SER A 13 -2.43 -4.88 5.05
C SER A 13 -3.30 -5.37 3.88
N PRO A 14 -4.22 -6.32 4.10
CA PRO A 14 -5.15 -6.78 3.06
C PRO A 14 -6.06 -5.65 2.55
N TYR A 15 -6.50 -4.76 3.44
CA TYR A 15 -7.32 -3.62 3.04
C TYR A 15 -6.54 -2.57 2.24
N SER A 16 -5.22 -2.41 2.50
CA SER A 16 -4.36 -1.58 1.66
C SER A 16 -4.24 -2.17 0.25
N ALA A 17 -4.05 -3.49 0.13
CA ALA A 17 -4.00 -4.17 -1.15
C ALA A 17 -5.31 -4.04 -1.94
N LEU A 18 -6.47 -4.15 -1.27
CA LEU A 18 -7.78 -3.99 -1.90
C LEU A 18 -8.11 -2.54 -2.29
N ALA A 19 -7.42 -1.57 -1.71
CA ALA A 19 -7.64 -0.15 -1.95
C ALA A 19 -6.74 0.44 -3.05
N VAL A 20 -5.48 -0.02 -3.15
CA VAL A 20 -4.45 0.69 -3.92
C VAL A 20 -4.80 0.82 -5.41
N GLY A 21 -5.32 -0.21 -6.06
CA GLY A 21 -5.75 -0.15 -7.45
C GLY A 21 -6.86 0.88 -7.69
N ARG A 22 -7.76 1.06 -6.71
CA ARG A 22 -8.82 2.08 -6.77
C ARG A 22 -8.24 3.50 -6.60
N TYR A 23 -7.16 3.66 -5.82
CA TYR A 23 -6.42 4.92 -5.74
C TYR A 23 -5.64 5.23 -7.01
N CYS A 24 -5.05 4.20 -7.68
CA CYS A 24 -4.46 4.37 -9.01
C CYS A 24 -5.50 4.87 -10.02
N ALA A 25 -6.67 4.23 -10.09
CA ALA A 25 -7.75 4.64 -10.96
C ALA A 25 -8.27 6.07 -10.63
N MET A 26 -8.26 6.45 -9.35
CA MET A 26 -8.58 7.82 -8.94
C MET A 26 -7.53 8.82 -9.47
N ALA A 27 -6.24 8.54 -9.31
CA ALA A 27 -5.16 9.41 -9.78
C ALA A 27 -5.12 9.52 -11.31
N GLU A 28 -5.54 8.48 -12.03
CA GLU A 28 -5.68 8.50 -13.49
C GLU A 28 -6.87 9.36 -13.95
N ALA A 29 -8.00 9.25 -13.26
CA ALA A 29 -9.26 9.88 -13.68
C ALA A 29 -9.40 11.33 -13.22
N TRP A 30 -8.73 11.72 -12.14
CA TRP A 30 -8.91 13.00 -11.47
C TRP A 30 -7.60 13.78 -11.36
N ASP A 31 -7.68 15.09 -11.30
CA ASP A 31 -6.51 15.98 -11.18
C ASP A 31 -5.99 16.01 -9.73
N VAL A 32 -5.57 14.86 -9.25
CA VAL A 32 -4.98 14.65 -7.93
C VAL A 32 -3.68 13.88 -8.05
N ASP A 33 -2.66 14.31 -7.30
CA ASP A 33 -1.41 13.58 -7.10
C ASP A 33 -1.47 12.87 -5.76
N ILE A 34 -1.37 11.52 -5.79
CA ILE A 34 -1.42 10.68 -4.60
C ILE A 34 -0.03 10.15 -4.32
N ALA A 35 0.63 10.71 -3.29
CA ALA A 35 1.93 10.28 -2.85
C ALA A 35 1.82 9.06 -1.93
N LEU A 36 2.54 7.98 -2.25
CA LEU A 36 2.61 6.82 -1.37
C LEU A 36 3.47 7.13 -0.14
N LYS A 37 2.95 6.77 1.04
CA LYS A 37 3.62 6.85 2.35
C LYS A 37 3.68 5.46 2.98
N PRO A 38 4.69 4.64 2.68
CA PRO A 38 4.83 3.33 3.30
C PRO A 38 4.99 3.42 4.81
N VAL A 39 4.32 2.50 5.53
CA VAL A 39 4.50 2.32 6.97
C VAL A 39 4.66 0.84 7.27
N TYR A 40 5.39 0.51 8.33
CA TYR A 40 5.46 -0.88 8.78
C TYR A 40 4.11 -1.36 9.32
N PRO A 41 3.75 -2.65 9.17
CA PRO A 41 2.49 -3.17 9.67
C PRO A 41 2.44 -3.17 11.20
N LEU A 42 1.22 -3.25 11.75
CA LEU A 42 0.98 -3.29 13.20
C LEU A 42 1.79 -4.38 13.91
N ALA A 43 2.02 -5.53 13.28
CA ALA A 43 2.86 -6.59 13.81
C ALA A 43 4.28 -6.14 14.16
N ILE A 44 4.81 -5.13 13.47
CA ILE A 44 6.13 -4.56 13.73
C ILE A 44 6.04 -3.37 14.69
N ARG A 45 5.05 -2.48 14.50
CA ARG A 45 4.91 -1.24 15.27
C ARG A 45 4.34 -1.44 16.67
N GLN A 46 3.48 -2.45 16.81
CA GLN A 46 2.79 -2.80 18.05
C GLN A 46 2.73 -4.34 18.15
N PRO A 47 3.84 -5.02 18.52
CA PRO A 47 3.93 -6.48 18.47
C PRO A 47 2.85 -7.21 19.29
N ASP A 48 2.36 -6.58 20.35
CA ASP A 48 1.29 -7.08 21.22
C ASP A 48 -0.14 -6.78 20.73
N PHE A 49 -0.29 -6.08 19.60
CA PHE A 49 -1.61 -5.71 19.05
C PHE A 49 -2.52 -6.94 18.86
N PHE A 50 -1.98 -8.03 18.30
CA PHE A 50 -2.77 -9.23 18.00
C PHE A 50 -3.15 -10.00 19.26
N GLU A 51 -2.31 -9.94 20.31
CA GLU A 51 -2.60 -10.56 21.61
C GLU A 51 -3.73 -9.84 22.34
N ARG A 52 -3.77 -8.50 22.23
CA ARG A 52 -4.79 -7.65 22.87
C ARG A 52 -6.08 -7.53 22.06
N SER A 53 -6.07 -7.94 20.79
CA SER A 53 -7.24 -7.81 19.92
C SER A 53 -8.36 -8.75 20.37
N HIS A 54 -9.61 -8.29 20.19
CA HIS A 54 -10.78 -9.12 20.48
C HIS A 54 -10.71 -10.46 19.71
N PRO A 55 -11.01 -11.62 20.32
CA PRO A 55 -10.90 -12.94 19.68
C PRO A 55 -11.59 -13.04 18.31
N ASN A 56 -12.71 -12.34 18.13
CA ASN A 56 -13.47 -12.34 16.88
C ASN A 56 -12.87 -11.45 15.79
N TRP A 57 -11.92 -10.57 16.14
CA TRP A 57 -11.39 -9.57 15.20
C TRP A 57 -10.75 -10.23 13.97
N LEU A 58 -9.84 -11.18 14.18
CA LEU A 58 -9.15 -11.86 13.08
C LEU A 58 -10.12 -12.65 12.19
N GLY A 59 -11.03 -13.41 12.81
CA GLY A 59 -12.02 -14.20 12.07
C GLY A 59 -13.00 -13.34 11.26
N TYR A 60 -13.38 -12.18 11.78
CA TYR A 60 -14.17 -11.21 11.03
C TYR A 60 -13.36 -10.62 9.88
N THR A 61 -12.16 -10.10 10.15
CA THR A 61 -11.29 -9.49 9.16
C THR A 61 -11.03 -10.44 7.98
N MET A 62 -10.71 -11.71 8.25
CA MET A 62 -10.46 -12.69 7.19
C MET A 62 -11.69 -12.93 6.30
N ARG A 63 -12.88 -12.98 6.88
CA ARG A 63 -14.12 -13.09 6.07
C ARG A 63 -14.42 -11.83 5.29
N ASP A 64 -14.16 -10.68 5.90
CA ASP A 64 -14.50 -9.39 5.30
C ASP A 64 -13.60 -9.05 4.12
N VAL A 65 -12.30 -9.29 4.20
CA VAL A 65 -11.38 -9.01 3.08
C VAL A 65 -11.74 -9.83 1.84
N PHE A 66 -12.13 -11.11 1.97
CA PHE A 66 -12.60 -11.91 0.84
C PHE A 66 -13.92 -11.39 0.28
N ARG A 67 -14.84 -10.94 1.14
CA ARG A 67 -16.11 -10.34 0.73
C ARG A 67 -15.89 -9.04 -0.06
N VAL A 68 -14.99 -8.17 0.44
CA VAL A 68 -14.61 -6.93 -0.24
C VAL A 68 -13.95 -7.22 -1.59
N ALA A 69 -13.03 -8.19 -1.65
CA ALA A 69 -12.41 -8.62 -2.89
C ALA A 69 -13.44 -9.08 -3.94
N GLN A 70 -14.38 -9.94 -3.53
CA GLN A 70 -15.47 -10.41 -4.39
C GLN A 70 -16.38 -9.26 -4.84
N PHE A 71 -16.73 -8.36 -3.94
CA PHE A 71 -17.59 -7.22 -4.24
C PHE A 71 -16.97 -6.29 -5.31
N HIS A 72 -15.66 -6.10 -5.27
CA HIS A 72 -14.93 -5.27 -6.24
C HIS A 72 -14.36 -6.06 -7.43
N GLY A 73 -14.53 -7.39 -7.50
CA GLY A 73 -13.97 -8.23 -8.56
C GLY A 73 -12.44 -8.29 -8.56
N ILE A 74 -11.80 -8.11 -7.40
CA ILE A 74 -10.34 -8.09 -7.25
C ILE A 74 -9.85 -9.53 -6.98
N PRO A 75 -8.94 -10.10 -7.79
CA PRO A 75 -8.26 -11.35 -7.46
C PRO A 75 -7.53 -11.22 -6.11
N PHE A 76 -7.83 -12.12 -5.18
CA PHE A 76 -7.33 -11.99 -3.82
C PHE A 76 -7.11 -13.36 -3.16
N GLY A 77 -5.95 -13.53 -2.54
CA GLY A 77 -5.57 -14.73 -1.81
C GLY A 77 -4.58 -14.40 -0.68
N PRO A 78 -4.39 -15.33 0.28
CA PRO A 78 -3.41 -15.14 1.33
C PRO A 78 -2.00 -15.10 0.74
N PRO A 79 -1.12 -14.21 1.23
CA PRO A 79 0.25 -14.12 0.76
C PRO A 79 1.06 -15.39 1.12
N ARG A 80 1.94 -15.83 0.20
CA ARG A 80 2.77 -17.03 0.36
C ARG A 80 4.22 -16.76 -0.08
N PRO A 81 5.16 -16.60 0.87
CA PRO A 81 4.96 -16.54 2.32
C PRO A 81 4.24 -15.27 2.78
N ASP A 82 3.74 -15.28 4.04
CA ASP A 82 3.29 -14.04 4.68
C ASP A 82 4.49 -13.07 4.77
N PRO A 83 4.33 -11.79 4.41
CA PRO A 83 5.39 -10.80 4.59
C PRO A 83 5.92 -10.69 6.02
N ILE A 84 5.11 -11.10 7.01
CA ILE A 84 5.51 -11.19 8.42
C ILE A 84 5.88 -12.62 8.77
N VAL A 85 7.10 -12.81 9.25
CA VAL A 85 7.53 -14.09 9.83
C VAL A 85 6.97 -14.19 11.25
N GLN A 86 6.07 -15.14 11.47
CA GLN A 86 5.39 -15.33 12.75
C GLN A 86 5.08 -16.82 13.00
N ASP A 87 5.00 -17.16 14.27
CA ASP A 87 4.44 -18.43 14.70
C ASP A 87 2.92 -18.31 14.86
N PHE A 88 2.17 -18.93 13.98
CA PHE A 88 0.70 -18.87 13.99
C PHE A 88 0.06 -19.52 15.22
N SER A 89 0.74 -20.47 15.86
CA SER A 89 0.21 -21.16 17.06
C SER A 89 0.32 -20.28 18.31
N THR A 90 1.44 -19.58 18.45
CA THR A 90 1.72 -18.71 19.62
C THR A 90 1.44 -17.24 19.34
N ARG A 91 1.22 -16.87 18.06
CA ARG A 91 1.10 -15.50 17.55
C ARG A 91 2.34 -14.63 17.79
N LYS A 92 3.47 -15.23 18.11
CA LYS A 92 4.74 -14.52 18.30
C LYS A 92 5.33 -14.09 16.96
N ILE A 93 5.70 -12.83 16.91
CA ILE A 93 6.40 -12.24 15.76
C ILE A 93 7.89 -12.54 15.90
N ALA A 94 8.52 -13.06 14.84
CA ALA A 94 9.96 -13.30 14.82
C ALA A 94 10.75 -11.99 14.91
N GLY A 95 11.93 -12.03 15.53
CA GLY A 95 12.80 -10.85 15.61
C GLY A 95 13.36 -10.45 14.25
N ASP A 96 13.67 -11.44 13.38
CA ASP A 96 14.09 -11.19 12.01
C ASP A 96 12.89 -11.17 11.07
N GLN A 97 12.81 -10.14 10.22
CA GLN A 97 11.69 -9.85 9.35
C GLN A 97 12.17 -9.50 7.93
N PRO A 98 12.80 -10.45 7.21
CA PRO A 98 13.47 -10.14 5.95
C PRO A 98 12.49 -9.65 4.88
N TYR A 99 11.32 -10.25 4.80
CA TYR A 99 10.36 -9.95 3.72
C TYR A 99 9.72 -8.58 3.88
N ILE A 100 9.14 -8.29 5.04
CA ILE A 100 8.42 -7.02 5.23
C ILE A 100 9.36 -5.82 5.24
N ARG A 101 10.58 -5.98 5.79
CA ARG A 101 11.56 -4.89 5.78
C ARG A 101 12.01 -4.57 4.37
N ARG A 102 12.37 -5.59 3.57
CA ARG A 102 12.77 -5.40 2.18
C ARG A 102 11.65 -4.73 1.38
N ILE A 103 10.45 -5.31 1.32
CA ILE A 103 9.37 -4.78 0.48
C ILE A 103 8.93 -3.37 0.90
N THR A 104 8.96 -3.04 2.20
CA THR A 104 8.59 -1.70 2.67
C THR A 104 9.66 -0.67 2.28
N ARG A 105 10.96 -1.00 2.38
CA ARG A 105 12.06 -0.14 1.90
C ARG A 105 12.02 0.03 0.39
N LEU A 106 11.76 -1.02 -0.38
CA LEU A 106 11.55 -0.92 -1.83
C LEU A 106 10.39 0.03 -2.17
N GLY A 107 9.27 -0.07 -1.44
CA GLY A 107 8.15 0.86 -1.60
C GLY A 107 8.50 2.31 -1.26
N GLN A 108 9.35 2.53 -0.25
CA GLN A 108 9.82 3.88 0.09
C GLN A 108 10.80 4.43 -0.95
N ALA A 109 11.71 3.60 -1.48
CA ALA A 109 12.60 3.97 -2.59
C ALA A 109 11.79 4.28 -3.86
N ALA A 110 10.79 3.48 -4.19
CA ALA A 110 9.85 3.74 -5.28
C ALA A 110 9.09 5.07 -5.08
N ALA A 111 8.69 5.39 -3.84
CA ALA A 111 8.04 6.66 -3.52
C ALA A 111 8.97 7.86 -3.73
N ARG A 112 10.26 7.74 -3.39
CA ARG A 112 11.28 8.75 -3.70
C ARG A 112 11.46 8.97 -5.21
N ALA A 113 11.35 7.88 -5.99
CA ALA A 113 11.43 7.94 -7.45
C ALA A 113 10.14 8.50 -8.12
N GLY A 114 9.07 8.76 -7.34
CA GLY A 114 7.79 9.24 -7.88
C GLY A 114 6.84 8.14 -8.32
N GLU A 115 7.25 6.87 -8.27
CA GLU A 115 6.50 5.70 -8.77
C GLU A 115 5.93 4.84 -7.62
N GLY A 116 5.86 5.39 -6.42
CA GLY A 116 5.45 4.64 -5.23
C GLY A 116 4.06 4.03 -5.33
N LEU A 117 3.08 4.78 -5.87
CA LEU A 117 1.70 4.31 -5.99
C LEU A 117 1.60 3.14 -6.98
N ALA A 118 2.25 3.26 -8.15
CA ALA A 118 2.31 2.22 -9.17
C ALA A 118 3.02 0.96 -8.63
N PHE A 119 4.15 1.13 -7.96
CA PHE A 119 4.87 0.00 -7.34
C PHE A 119 4.04 -0.69 -6.25
N ALA A 120 3.35 0.07 -5.40
CA ALA A 120 2.49 -0.50 -4.36
C ALA A 120 1.33 -1.32 -4.96
N HIS A 121 0.76 -0.87 -6.07
CA HIS A 121 -0.28 -1.60 -6.80
C HIS A 121 0.23 -2.93 -7.35
N GLU A 122 1.34 -2.91 -8.08
CA GLU A 122 1.93 -4.11 -8.68
C GLU A 122 2.40 -5.12 -7.63
N ALA A 123 3.04 -4.63 -6.55
CA ALA A 123 3.44 -5.47 -5.43
C ALA A 123 2.23 -6.03 -4.66
N ALA A 124 1.14 -5.28 -4.53
CA ALA A 124 -0.09 -5.78 -3.91
C ALA A 124 -0.74 -6.90 -4.72
N ILE A 125 -0.82 -6.75 -6.05
CA ILE A 125 -1.29 -7.82 -6.95
C ILE A 125 -0.41 -9.07 -6.80
N LEU A 126 0.90 -8.90 -6.74
CA LEU A 126 1.81 -10.02 -6.58
C LEU A 126 1.64 -10.72 -5.23
N ILE A 127 1.66 -9.96 -4.13
CA ILE A 127 1.64 -10.49 -2.75
C ILE A 127 0.27 -11.10 -2.40
N TRP A 128 -0.81 -10.42 -2.77
CA TRP A 128 -2.18 -10.76 -2.38
C TRP A 128 -3.00 -11.42 -3.50
N GLY A 129 -2.44 -11.56 -4.70
CA GLY A 129 -3.08 -12.24 -5.84
C GLY A 129 -2.87 -13.75 -5.86
N GLY A 130 -2.22 -14.33 -4.84
CA GLY A 130 -2.02 -15.77 -4.71
C GLY A 130 -0.73 -16.31 -5.35
N ALA A 131 0.21 -15.43 -5.74
CA ALA A 131 1.52 -15.88 -6.19
C ALA A 131 2.27 -16.58 -5.07
N GLU A 132 2.81 -17.78 -5.36
CA GLU A 132 3.69 -18.49 -4.44
C GLU A 132 5.11 -17.93 -4.55
N ASN A 133 5.80 -17.86 -3.43
CA ASN A 133 7.19 -17.39 -3.36
C ASN A 133 7.39 -16.01 -4.05
N TRP A 134 6.44 -15.09 -3.83
CA TRP A 134 6.40 -13.76 -4.44
C TRP A 134 7.74 -12.98 -4.30
N HIS A 135 8.57 -13.32 -3.33
CA HIS A 135 9.84 -12.70 -2.98
C HIS A 135 11.06 -13.30 -3.72
N GLU A 136 10.87 -14.40 -4.44
CA GLU A 136 11.90 -15.15 -5.16
C GLU A 136 11.80 -14.96 -6.67
N GLY A 137 12.85 -15.40 -7.38
CA GLY A 137 12.91 -15.33 -8.84
C GLY A 137 12.67 -13.93 -9.39
N ASP A 138 11.98 -13.86 -10.53
CA ASP A 138 11.73 -12.60 -11.26
C ASP A 138 10.38 -11.94 -10.87
N HIS A 139 9.70 -12.42 -9.86
CA HIS A 139 8.37 -11.93 -9.48
C HIS A 139 8.38 -10.43 -9.14
N LEU A 140 9.26 -10.03 -8.22
CA LEU A 140 9.40 -8.61 -7.84
C LEU A 140 9.99 -7.77 -8.96
N ALA A 141 10.91 -8.33 -9.78
CA ALA A 141 11.47 -7.63 -10.94
C ALA A 141 10.38 -7.31 -11.96
N GLY A 142 9.48 -8.28 -12.22
CA GLY A 142 8.30 -8.06 -13.06
C GLY A 142 7.36 -6.99 -12.52
N ALA A 143 7.09 -6.98 -11.21
CA ALA A 143 6.25 -5.96 -10.57
C ALA A 143 6.90 -4.56 -10.64
N ALA A 144 8.20 -4.45 -10.35
CA ALA A 144 8.96 -3.20 -10.48
C ALA A 144 8.95 -2.67 -11.91
N SER A 145 9.21 -3.54 -12.88
CA SER A 145 9.22 -3.19 -14.32
C SER A 145 7.86 -2.65 -14.79
N ARG A 146 6.73 -3.25 -14.37
CA ARG A 146 5.39 -2.73 -14.71
C ARG A 146 5.09 -1.38 -14.06
N ALA A 147 5.75 -1.09 -12.94
CA ALA A 147 5.70 0.22 -12.30
C ALA A 147 6.73 1.23 -12.89
N GLY A 148 7.42 0.88 -13.97
CA GLY A 148 8.43 1.75 -14.58
C GLY A 148 9.77 1.81 -13.85
N LEU A 149 10.06 0.83 -12.96
CA LEU A 149 11.22 0.81 -12.08
C LEU A 149 12.14 -0.39 -12.37
N ASP A 150 13.41 -0.26 -12.03
CA ASP A 150 14.40 -1.34 -12.02
C ASP A 150 14.57 -1.89 -10.60
N LEU A 151 14.30 -3.19 -10.39
CA LEU A 151 14.42 -3.82 -9.08
C LEU A 151 15.86 -3.79 -8.56
N GLY A 152 16.85 -3.96 -9.43
CA GLY A 152 18.27 -3.95 -9.02
C GLY A 152 18.67 -2.60 -8.45
N ALA A 153 18.22 -1.50 -9.07
CA ALA A 153 18.43 -0.15 -8.55
C ALA A 153 17.72 0.08 -7.21
N LEU A 154 16.46 -0.37 -7.10
CA LEU A 154 15.71 -0.28 -5.84
C LEU A 154 16.35 -1.09 -4.70
N ASP A 155 16.79 -2.31 -4.96
CA ASP A 155 17.48 -3.15 -3.97
C ASP A 155 18.83 -2.53 -3.55
N ALA A 156 19.60 -1.99 -4.51
CA ALA A 156 20.84 -1.29 -4.21
C ALA A 156 20.61 -0.07 -3.31
N GLU A 157 19.59 0.73 -3.59
CA GLU A 157 19.20 1.86 -2.73
C GLU A 157 18.71 1.38 -1.36
N ALA A 158 17.84 0.37 -1.32
CA ALA A 158 17.30 -0.20 -0.09
C ALA A 158 18.39 -0.76 0.83
N LEU A 159 19.48 -1.28 0.26
CA LEU A 159 20.64 -1.76 1.01
C LEU A 159 21.54 -0.60 1.46
N ALA A 160 21.90 0.29 0.54
CA ALA A 160 22.84 1.39 0.80
C ALA A 160 22.26 2.45 1.76
N GLN A 161 20.94 2.65 1.75
CA GLN A 161 20.25 3.69 2.52
C GLN A 161 19.23 3.11 3.50
N ALA A 162 19.46 1.89 4.00
CA ALA A 162 18.50 1.17 4.84
C ALA A 162 18.05 2.00 6.06
N GLU A 163 18.98 2.64 6.78
CA GLU A 163 18.68 3.47 7.96
C GLU A 163 17.89 4.73 7.58
N ALA A 164 18.23 5.39 6.47
CA ALA A 164 17.52 6.58 6.02
C ALA A 164 16.09 6.25 5.58
N LEU A 165 15.91 5.15 4.84
CA LEU A 165 14.59 4.67 4.44
C LEU A 165 13.74 4.27 5.66
N ASP A 166 14.32 3.59 6.64
CA ASP A 166 13.62 3.25 7.90
C ASP A 166 13.23 4.51 8.69
N ALA A 167 14.06 5.55 8.70
CA ALA A 167 13.74 6.81 9.32
C ALA A 167 12.57 7.53 8.63
N GLU A 168 12.53 7.51 7.29
CA GLU A 168 11.40 8.06 6.52
C GLU A 168 10.11 7.28 6.75
N ILE A 169 10.18 5.94 6.78
CA ILE A 169 9.03 5.08 7.10
C ILE A 169 8.51 5.39 8.51
N ALA A 170 9.39 5.61 9.47
CA ALA A 170 9.03 6.04 10.82
C ALA A 170 8.41 7.44 10.84
N ALA A 171 8.94 8.38 10.03
CA ALA A 171 8.36 9.71 9.87
C ALA A 171 6.97 9.66 9.23
N ASN A 172 6.75 8.80 8.23
CA ASN A 172 5.43 8.55 7.68
C ASN A 172 4.45 8.08 8.76
N GLN A 173 4.89 7.16 9.64
CA GLN A 173 4.05 6.69 10.75
C GLN A 173 3.68 7.83 11.69
N ALA A 174 4.66 8.63 12.10
CA ALA A 174 4.43 9.77 12.98
C ALA A 174 3.49 10.81 12.36
N ALA A 175 3.63 11.06 11.04
CA ALA A 175 2.75 11.97 10.31
C ALA A 175 1.31 11.44 10.24
N LEU A 176 1.12 10.14 10.01
CA LEU A 176 -0.20 9.50 10.04
C LEU A 176 -0.89 9.68 11.41
N GLU A 177 -0.14 9.45 12.50
CA GLU A 177 -0.64 9.60 13.87
C GLU A 177 -0.98 11.07 14.20
N ALA A 178 -0.13 12.00 13.77
CA ALA A 178 -0.35 13.43 13.93
C ALA A 178 -1.60 13.93 13.16
N ALA A 179 -1.93 13.28 12.03
CA ALA A 179 -3.14 13.57 11.27
C ALA A 179 -4.41 12.92 11.85
N GLY A 180 -4.30 12.23 12.98
CA GLY A 180 -5.44 11.73 13.75
C GLY A 180 -5.82 10.27 13.50
N HIS A 181 -4.99 9.51 12.78
CA HIS A 181 -5.22 8.07 12.62
C HIS A 181 -3.90 7.27 12.61
N TRP A 182 -3.95 5.98 12.93
CA TRP A 182 -2.80 5.08 13.06
C TRP A 182 -2.87 3.87 12.10
N GLY A 183 -4.04 3.58 11.51
CA GLY A 183 -4.29 2.42 10.66
C GLY A 183 -4.08 2.73 9.17
N VAL A 184 -4.03 1.64 8.37
CA VAL A 184 -3.89 1.71 6.92
C VAL A 184 -4.89 0.77 6.23
N PRO A 185 -5.33 1.11 4.99
CA PRO A 185 -4.99 2.31 4.23
C PRO A 185 -5.63 3.56 4.82
N THR A 186 -4.93 4.68 4.80
CA THR A 186 -5.50 5.99 5.12
C THR A 186 -5.04 6.99 4.05
N LEU A 187 -5.99 7.62 3.40
CA LEU A 187 -5.72 8.78 2.54
C LEU A 187 -5.84 10.04 3.38
N ILE A 188 -4.87 10.93 3.28
CA ILE A 188 -4.93 12.26 3.90
C ILE A 188 -4.92 13.30 2.79
N CYS A 189 -5.94 14.14 2.76
CA CYS A 189 -6.02 15.28 1.86
C CYS A 189 -6.38 16.52 2.67
N ASP A 190 -5.51 17.54 2.62
CA ASP A 190 -5.71 18.81 3.34
C ASP A 190 -5.93 18.58 4.86
N ASN A 191 -5.07 17.76 5.47
CA ASN A 191 -5.10 17.34 6.88
C ASN A 191 -6.37 16.58 7.32
N GLU A 192 -7.24 16.16 6.39
CA GLU A 192 -8.42 15.36 6.68
C GLU A 192 -8.14 13.88 6.39
N PRO A 193 -8.15 12.97 7.40
CA PRO A 193 -7.89 11.55 7.20
C PRO A 193 -9.14 10.77 6.79
N PHE A 194 -8.97 9.88 5.81
CA PHE A 194 -9.99 8.93 5.34
C PHE A 194 -9.45 7.51 5.51
N PHE A 195 -9.73 6.91 6.66
CA PHE A 195 -9.25 5.57 6.99
C PHE A 195 -10.17 4.48 6.44
N GLY A 196 -9.56 3.51 5.75
CA GLY A 196 -10.23 2.31 5.27
C GLY A 196 -10.50 2.32 3.77
N GLN A 197 -10.56 1.12 3.18
CA GLN A 197 -10.87 0.92 1.78
C GLN A 197 -12.30 1.35 1.41
N ASP A 198 -13.17 1.50 2.38
CA ASP A 198 -14.57 1.90 2.26
C ASP A 198 -14.79 3.42 2.35
N ARG A 199 -13.73 4.21 2.47
CA ARG A 199 -13.77 5.69 2.51
C ARG A 199 -13.31 6.36 1.21
N ILE A 200 -12.97 5.58 0.17
CA ILE A 200 -12.43 6.11 -1.08
C ILE A 200 -13.43 7.05 -1.76
N GLU A 201 -14.69 6.64 -1.88
CA GLU A 201 -15.74 7.48 -2.50
C GLU A 201 -16.04 8.73 -1.67
N MET A 202 -15.94 8.62 -0.35
CA MET A 202 -16.12 9.75 0.55
C MET A 202 -14.95 10.75 0.43
N ALA A 203 -13.71 10.25 0.31
CA ALA A 203 -12.54 11.08 0.06
C ALA A 203 -12.65 11.79 -1.29
N LEU A 204 -13.05 11.07 -2.35
CA LEU A 204 -13.30 11.66 -3.66
C LEU A 204 -14.36 12.76 -3.59
N TRP A 205 -15.49 12.51 -2.97
CA TRP A 205 -16.54 13.50 -2.76
C TRP A 205 -16.01 14.74 -2.04
N ARG A 206 -15.22 14.56 -0.97
CA ARG A 206 -14.65 15.68 -0.23
C ARG A 206 -13.68 16.51 -1.08
N MET A 207 -12.81 15.85 -1.84
CA MET A 207 -11.90 16.53 -2.76
C MET A 207 -12.63 17.30 -3.86
N GLN A 208 -13.76 16.80 -4.36
CA GLN A 208 -14.62 17.53 -5.29
C GLN A 208 -15.20 18.81 -4.69
N GLN A 209 -15.57 18.79 -3.39
CA GLN A 209 -16.00 20.01 -2.69
C GLN A 209 -14.86 21.05 -2.57
N LYS A 210 -13.60 20.60 -2.70
CA LYS A 210 -12.40 21.45 -2.70
C LYS A 210 -11.90 21.80 -4.10
N GLY A 211 -12.70 21.53 -5.14
CA GLY A 211 -12.41 21.92 -6.52
C GLY A 211 -11.67 20.85 -7.34
N LEU A 212 -11.65 19.58 -6.89
CA LEU A 212 -11.12 18.49 -7.69
C LEU A 212 -11.91 18.35 -9.00
N THR A 213 -11.22 18.33 -10.13
CA THR A 213 -11.79 18.13 -11.46
C THR A 213 -11.28 16.83 -12.08
N LYS A 214 -12.00 16.32 -13.06
CA LYS A 214 -11.49 15.20 -13.87
C LYS A 214 -10.28 15.65 -14.67
N ARG A 215 -9.30 14.77 -14.83
CA ARG A 215 -8.21 14.98 -15.78
C ARG A 215 -8.81 15.11 -17.19
N LEU A 216 -8.35 16.08 -17.93
CA LEU A 216 -8.65 16.17 -19.36
C LEU A 216 -7.87 15.02 -20.01
N THR A 217 -8.58 14.00 -20.47
CA THR A 217 -7.97 12.93 -21.25
C THR A 217 -7.34 13.57 -22.48
N PRO A 218 -6.04 13.43 -22.75
CA PRO A 218 -5.50 13.85 -24.02
C PRO A 218 -6.28 13.08 -25.11
N PRO A 219 -6.63 13.72 -26.24
CA PRO A 219 -7.32 13.02 -27.30
C PRO A 219 -6.52 11.78 -27.66
N THR A 220 -7.14 10.61 -27.56
CA THR A 220 -6.54 9.36 -28.03
C THR A 220 -6.09 9.63 -29.46
N SER A 221 -4.78 9.58 -29.70
CA SER A 221 -4.27 9.63 -31.07
C SER A 221 -4.93 8.43 -31.76
N SER A 222 -5.86 8.70 -32.65
CA SER A 222 -6.40 7.68 -33.54
C SER A 222 -5.17 7.07 -34.23
N ALA A 223 -4.91 5.78 -33.95
CA ALA A 223 -3.99 5.02 -34.78
C ALA A 223 -4.47 5.22 -36.22
N ALA A 224 -3.68 5.92 -36.99
CA ALA A 224 -3.85 5.96 -38.44
C ALA A 224 -3.62 4.53 -38.93
N ASP A 225 -4.55 4.06 -39.72
CA ASP A 225 -4.59 2.81 -40.46
C ASP A 225 -3.28 2.47 -41.21
#